data_4aab530dd4e406cd9f4dd4fde6f3f6d4
#
_entry.id   4aab530dd4e406cd9f4dd4fde6f3f6d4
#
_cell.length_a   1.000
_cell.length_b   1.000
_cell.length_c   1.000
_cell.angle_alpha   90.00
_cell.angle_beta   90.00
_cell.angle_gamma   90.00
#
_symmetry.space_group_name_H-M   'P 1'
#
loop_
_entity.id
_entity.type
_entity.pdbx_description
1 polymer ?
#
loop_
_entity_poly.entity_id
_entity_poly.type
_entity_poly.pdbx_seq_one_letter_code
_entity_poly.pdbx_strand_id
1 'polypeptide(L)' 'MVDIYTYIVPLPDGINEAVMACASGYTVYIDDRLSPEGRIRAYNHAIRHIQEGDFEQEDVQEIEAKAHA' A
#
# COMPACT_ATOMS: atom_id res chain seq x y z
N MET A 1 3.03 15.94 -10.24
CA MET A 1 2.02 14.89 -10.03
C MET A 1 2.72 13.55 -9.85
N VAL A 2 2.32 12.78 -8.86
CA VAL A 2 2.92 11.47 -8.64
C VAL A 2 2.12 10.39 -9.36
N ASP A 3 2.82 9.38 -9.81
CA ASP A 3 2.19 8.23 -10.42
C ASP A 3 1.94 7.17 -9.34
N ILE A 4 0.81 6.48 -9.47
CA ILE A 4 0.47 5.40 -8.56
C ILE A 4 0.25 4.15 -9.39
N TYR A 5 1.04 3.12 -9.13
CA TYR A 5 0.95 1.85 -9.80
C TYR A 5 0.32 0.85 -8.85
N THR A 6 -0.68 0.14 -9.30
CA THR A 6 -1.42 -0.80 -8.44
C THR A 6 -1.36 -2.20 -9.02
N TYR A 7 -1.00 -3.15 -8.16
CA TYR A 7 -0.90 -4.56 -8.53
C TYR A 7 -1.68 -5.39 -7.54
N ILE A 8 -2.41 -6.37 -8.04
CA ILE A 8 -3.13 -7.31 -7.21
C ILE A 8 -2.33 -8.60 -7.23
N VAL A 9 -1.77 -8.97 -6.09
CA VAL A 9 -0.81 -10.06 -5.97
C VAL A 9 -1.04 -10.80 -4.67
N PRO A 10 -0.54 -12.04 -4.54
CA PRO A 10 -0.63 -12.73 -3.25
C PRO A 10 0.33 -12.05 -2.26
N LEU A 11 -0.21 -11.68 -1.11
CA LEU A 11 0.56 -11.10 -0.03
C LEU A 11 0.60 -12.08 1.15
N PRO A 12 1.57 -11.91 2.06
CA PRO A 12 1.62 -12.75 3.25
C PRO A 12 0.33 -12.67 4.06
N ASP A 13 0.06 -13.71 4.84
CA ASP A 13 -1.14 -13.75 5.68
C ASP A 13 -1.16 -12.54 6.61
N GLY A 14 -2.33 -11.93 6.73
CA GLY A 14 -2.53 -10.78 7.59
C GLY A 14 -2.19 -9.46 6.96
N ILE A 15 -1.65 -9.46 5.75
CA ILE A 15 -1.31 -8.22 5.04
C ILE A 15 -2.29 -8.04 3.89
N ASN A 16 -3.09 -6.97 3.95
CA ASN A 16 -4.09 -6.70 2.93
C ASN A 16 -3.56 -5.79 1.83
N GLU A 17 -2.65 -4.89 2.16
CA GLU A 17 -2.06 -3.99 1.18
C GLU A 17 -0.66 -3.60 1.64
N ALA A 18 0.15 -3.14 0.70
CA ALA A 18 1.48 -2.63 0.98
C ALA A 18 1.77 -1.49 0.02
N VAL A 19 2.53 -0.50 0.46
CA VAL A 19 2.86 0.66 -0.35
C VAL A 19 4.37 0.84 -0.33
N MET A 20 4.95 1.07 -1.50
CA MET A 20 6.38 1.32 -1.63
C MET A 20 6.59 2.58 -2.45
N ALA A 21 7.46 3.46 -1.98
CA ALA A 21 7.85 4.62 -2.75
C ALA A 21 8.79 4.20 -3.87
N CYS A 22 8.62 4.82 -5.03
CA CYS A 22 9.52 4.62 -6.15
C CYS A 22 9.91 5.97 -6.74
N ALA A 23 10.78 5.94 -7.76
CA ALA A 23 11.34 7.19 -8.28
C ALA A 23 10.26 8.14 -8.79
N SER A 24 9.20 7.62 -9.41
CA SER A 24 8.17 8.46 -10.02
C SER A 24 6.89 8.53 -9.21
N GLY A 25 6.82 7.87 -8.04
CA GLY A 25 5.60 7.89 -7.27
C GLY A 25 5.53 6.75 -6.28
N TYR A 26 4.46 5.98 -6.33
CA TYR A 26 4.23 4.91 -5.37
C TYR A 26 3.71 3.67 -6.07
N THR A 27 4.06 2.52 -5.51
CA THR A 27 3.49 1.24 -5.92
C THR A 27 2.63 0.70 -4.79
N VAL A 28 1.41 0.32 -5.13
CA VAL A 28 0.46 -0.24 -4.17
C VAL A 28 0.23 -1.70 -4.52
N TYR A 29 0.43 -2.58 -3.54
CA TYR A 29 0.14 -4.00 -3.70
C TYR A 29 -1.10 -4.32 -2.88
N ILE A 30 -2.02 -5.05 -3.48
CA ILE A 30 -3.28 -5.42 -2.83
C ILE A 30 -3.39 -6.94 -2.88
N ASP A 31 -3.73 -7.54 -1.74
CA ASP A 31 -3.84 -8.99 -1.64
C ASP A 31 -4.95 -9.51 -2.55
N ASP A 32 -4.61 -10.50 -3.37
CA ASP A 32 -5.54 -11.04 -4.36
C ASP A 32 -6.65 -11.89 -3.75
N ARG A 33 -6.54 -12.23 -2.47
CA ARG A 33 -7.57 -13.02 -1.79
C ARG A 33 -8.72 -12.18 -1.26
N LEU A 34 -8.59 -10.85 -1.29
CA LEU A 34 -9.64 -9.96 -0.81
C LEU A 34 -10.83 -9.98 -1.78
N SER A 35 -12.03 -9.81 -1.22
CA SER A 35 -13.22 -9.58 -2.03
C SER A 35 -13.08 -8.27 -2.81
N PRO A 36 -13.91 -8.06 -3.85
CA PRO A 36 -13.85 -6.77 -4.56
C PRO A 36 -14.00 -5.58 -3.63
N GLU A 37 -14.90 -5.68 -2.65
CA GLU A 37 -15.08 -4.59 -1.69
C GLU A 37 -13.87 -4.45 -0.79
N GLY A 38 -13.27 -5.56 -0.39
CA GLY A 38 -12.05 -5.53 0.41
C GLY A 38 -10.90 -4.89 -0.33
N ARG A 39 -10.79 -5.13 -1.64
CA ARG A 39 -9.76 -4.52 -2.46
C ARG A 39 -9.92 -3.00 -2.51
N ILE A 40 -11.16 -2.54 -2.62
CA ILE A 40 -11.43 -1.10 -2.65
C ILE A 40 -11.03 -0.47 -1.32
N ARG A 41 -11.39 -1.10 -0.21
CA ARG A 41 -11.02 -0.58 1.10
C ARG A 41 -9.50 -0.55 1.28
N ALA A 42 -8.83 -1.61 0.85
CA ALA A 42 -7.38 -1.67 0.95
C ALA A 42 -6.72 -0.58 0.11
N TYR A 43 -7.22 -0.39 -1.11
CA TYR A 43 -6.71 0.65 -1.98
C TYR A 43 -6.90 2.04 -1.37
N ASN A 44 -8.10 2.32 -0.88
CA ASN A 44 -8.38 3.61 -0.27
C ASN A 44 -7.51 3.87 0.95
N HIS A 45 -7.25 2.83 1.74
CA HIS A 45 -6.37 2.94 2.88
C HIS A 45 -4.94 3.28 2.45
N ALA A 46 -4.47 2.62 1.41
CA ALA A 46 -3.13 2.89 0.88
C ALA A 46 -3.02 4.32 0.35
N ILE A 47 -4.03 4.76 -0.40
CA ILE A 47 -4.04 6.12 -0.94
C ILE A 47 -4.05 7.14 0.18
N ARG A 48 -4.78 6.88 1.25
CA ARG A 48 -4.82 7.79 2.39
C ARG A 48 -3.43 7.97 2.99
N HIS A 49 -2.68 6.88 3.15
CA HIS A 49 -1.31 6.99 3.66
C HIS A 49 -0.44 7.85 2.75
N ILE A 50 -0.58 7.67 1.45
CA ILE A 50 0.17 8.46 0.49
C ILE A 50 -0.19 9.93 0.61
N GLN A 51 -1.49 10.24 0.69
CA GLN A 51 -1.97 11.62 0.78
C GLN A 51 -1.55 12.31 2.07
N GLU A 52 -1.48 11.54 3.14
CA GLU A 52 -1.09 12.09 4.43
C GLU A 52 0.41 12.25 4.58
N GLY A 53 1.16 11.79 3.60
CA GLY A 53 2.61 11.96 3.60
C GLY A 53 3.32 11.10 4.61
N ASP A 54 2.71 9.97 5.02
CA ASP A 54 3.29 9.11 6.04
C ASP A 54 4.63 8.55 5.63
N PHE A 55 4.89 8.49 4.33
CA PHE A 55 6.11 7.87 3.80
C PHE A 55 7.22 8.86 3.54
N GLU A 56 6.99 10.13 3.80
CA GLU A 56 7.97 11.16 3.49
C GLU A 56 9.03 11.29 4.58
N GLN A 57 8.70 10.90 5.79
CA GLN A 57 9.56 11.10 6.94
C GLN A 57 10.31 9.87 7.36
N GLU A 58 9.92 8.71 6.87
CA GLU A 58 10.50 7.45 7.28
C GLU A 58 10.57 6.49 6.11
N ASP A 59 11.31 5.42 6.32
CA ASP A 59 11.39 4.34 5.37
C ASP A 59 10.01 3.70 5.21
N VAL A 60 9.53 3.65 3.98
CA VAL A 60 8.20 3.13 3.67
C VAL A 60 8.07 1.68 4.11
N GLN A 61 9.10 0.87 3.85
CA GLN A 61 9.05 -0.53 4.22
C GLN A 61 8.96 -0.72 5.72
N GLU A 62 9.65 0.13 6.46
CA GLU A 62 9.62 0.06 7.91
C GLU A 62 8.23 0.39 8.43
N ILE A 63 7.59 1.39 7.87
CA ILE A 63 6.24 1.76 8.26
C ILE A 63 5.29 0.60 7.98
N GLU A 64 5.37 -0.01 6.82
CA GLU A 64 4.49 -1.11 6.47
C GLU A 64 4.73 -2.33 7.34
N ALA A 65 5.98 -2.62 7.65
CA ALA A 65 6.30 -3.73 8.52
C ALA A 65 5.68 -3.53 9.90
N LYS A 66 5.72 -2.32 10.42
CA LYS A 66 5.12 -2.02 11.71
C LYS A 66 3.61 -2.11 11.67
N ALA A 67 3.00 -1.69 10.57
CA ALA A 67 1.56 -1.72 10.45
C ALA A 67 1.01 -3.14 10.43
N HIS A 68 1.81 -4.08 9.95
CA HIS A 68 1.37 -5.44 9.76
C HIS A 68 2.07 -6.45 10.65
N ALA A 69 2.95 -6.01 11.48
CA ALA A 69 3.70 -6.90 12.36
C ALA A 69 2.86 -7.42 13.52
#